data_cfa4b2cc0b8d340aa457aab2bedf0be5
#
_entry.id   cfa4b2cc0b8d340aa457aab2bedf0be5
#
_cell.length_a   1.000
_cell.length_b   1.000
_cell.length_c   1.000
_cell.angle_alpha   90.00
_cell.angle_beta   90.00
_cell.angle_gamma   90.00
#
_symmetry.space_group_name_H-M   'P 1'
#
loop_
_entity.id
_entity.type
_entity.pdbx_description
1 polymer ?
#
loop_
_entity_poly.entity_id
_entity_poly.type
_entity_poly.pdbx_seq_one_letter_code
_entity_poly.pdbx_strand_id
1 'polypeptide(L)'
;AWIFDNEIDTITGTFKNGDVVNVHDFDGYPMGKGFINQNSKIRIRMMTRHADQDIDTEFLRMRVQNAWNYRKATVDTSSCRVVFGEADFLPGLVIDKYEDVLVVECLALGMEQFKETIVSLLKEVLSEDGISIRGVYERSDANERKKEGLAKVKGFIGEEFDTNVEIVENGVHYMVDVVNGCLLYTSPSPRD
;
A
#
# COMPACT_ATOMS: atom_id res chain seq x y z
N ALA A 1 7.69 3.12 -10.82
CA ALA A 1 9.14 3.32 -10.99
C ALA A 1 9.70 4.11 -9.83
N TRP A 2 10.99 3.97 -9.56
CA TRP A 2 11.74 4.71 -8.55
C TRP A 2 12.75 5.62 -9.23
N ILE A 3 12.99 6.78 -8.65
CA ILE A 3 14.06 7.68 -9.03
C ILE A 3 14.95 7.86 -7.80
N PHE A 4 16.21 7.54 -7.95
CA PHE A 4 17.20 7.62 -6.87
C PHE A 4 17.79 9.03 -6.77
N ASP A 5 18.42 9.32 -5.63
CA ASP A 5 19.02 10.62 -5.34
C ASP A 5 20.10 11.05 -6.36
N ASN A 6 20.85 10.09 -6.90
CA ASN A 6 21.89 10.32 -7.90
C ASN A 6 21.34 10.45 -9.34
N GLU A 7 20.06 10.28 -9.56
CA GLU A 7 19.39 10.46 -10.87
C GLU A 7 18.73 11.82 -11.01
N ILE A 8 18.81 12.67 -9.99
CA ILE A 8 18.20 14.01 -9.98
C ILE A 8 19.28 15.05 -10.18
N ASP A 9 19.14 15.86 -11.23
CA ASP A 9 20.00 17.01 -11.52
C ASP A 9 19.55 18.24 -10.74
N THR A 10 18.29 18.63 -10.88
CA THR A 10 17.76 19.87 -10.31
C THR A 10 16.38 19.66 -9.70
N ILE A 11 16.14 20.33 -8.57
CA ILE A 11 14.81 20.41 -7.95
C ILE A 11 14.41 21.86 -7.88
N THR A 12 13.23 22.21 -8.41
CA THR A 12 12.70 23.58 -8.42
C THR A 12 11.40 23.67 -7.62
N GLY A 13 11.15 24.89 -7.09
CA GLY A 13 9.93 25.16 -6.30
C GLY A 13 10.09 24.86 -4.82
N THR A 14 8.98 25.02 -4.09
CA THR A 14 8.89 24.77 -2.65
C THR A 14 8.09 23.50 -2.41
N PHE A 15 8.61 22.60 -1.61
CA PHE A 15 7.96 21.34 -1.27
C PHE A 15 8.38 20.89 0.13
N LYS A 16 7.63 19.96 0.68
CA LYS A 16 7.98 19.18 1.87
C LYS A 16 8.02 17.68 1.51
N ASN A 17 8.69 16.90 2.34
CA ASN A 17 8.71 15.44 2.15
C ASN A 17 7.30 14.86 2.17
N GLY A 18 7.00 14.02 1.20
CA GLY A 18 5.68 13.41 0.99
C GLY A 18 4.81 14.14 -0.04
N ASP A 19 5.16 15.36 -0.45
CA ASP A 19 4.38 16.06 -1.48
C ASP A 19 4.48 15.37 -2.83
N VAL A 20 3.40 15.49 -3.60
CA VAL A 20 3.39 15.06 -5.01
C VAL A 20 4.10 16.12 -5.86
N VAL A 21 5.06 15.69 -6.66
CA VAL A 21 5.85 16.54 -7.54
C VAL A 21 5.72 16.10 -8.99
N ASN A 22 5.88 17.04 -9.92
CA ASN A 22 6.02 16.74 -11.33
C ASN A 22 7.46 16.31 -11.62
N VAL A 23 7.61 15.30 -12.46
CA VAL A 23 8.90 14.79 -12.89
C VAL A 23 9.08 15.05 -14.38
N HIS A 24 10.27 15.60 -14.72
CA HIS A 24 10.68 15.85 -16.11
C HIS A 24 12.01 15.14 -16.36
N ASP A 25 12.28 14.80 -17.59
CA ASP A 25 13.62 14.37 -18.01
C ASP A 25 14.57 15.58 -18.13
N PHE A 26 15.82 15.33 -18.52
CA PHE A 26 16.85 16.38 -18.66
C PHE A 26 16.59 17.38 -19.79
N ASP A 27 15.74 17.01 -20.75
CA ASP A 27 15.30 17.88 -21.86
C ASP A 27 14.02 18.66 -21.51
N GLY A 28 13.47 18.46 -20.30
CA GLY A 28 12.25 19.10 -19.82
C GLY A 28 10.96 18.38 -20.25
N TYR A 29 11.04 17.18 -20.81
CA TYR A 29 9.86 16.40 -21.17
C TYR A 29 9.17 15.85 -19.91
N PRO A 30 7.83 16.00 -19.79
CA PRO A 30 7.12 15.53 -18.61
C PRO A 30 7.04 14.00 -18.55
N MET A 31 7.58 13.41 -17.50
CA MET A 31 7.62 11.96 -17.26
C MET A 31 6.47 11.46 -16.38
N GLY A 32 5.78 12.36 -15.67
CA GLY A 32 4.68 12.02 -14.77
C GLY A 32 4.74 12.68 -13.42
N LYS A 33 4.05 12.08 -12.44
CA LYS A 33 3.99 12.60 -11.05
C LYS A 33 4.33 11.48 -10.06
N GLY A 34 4.95 11.88 -8.96
CA GLY A 34 5.27 10.99 -7.84
C GLY A 34 5.45 11.77 -6.56
N PHE A 35 5.57 11.10 -5.44
CA PHE A 35 5.88 11.79 -4.19
C PHE A 35 7.37 11.75 -3.87
N ILE A 36 7.85 12.89 -3.36
CA ILE A 36 9.26 13.12 -3.03
C ILE A 36 9.55 12.85 -1.56
N ASN A 37 10.72 12.24 -1.28
CA ASN A 37 11.23 12.11 0.08
C ASN A 37 12.74 12.32 0.12
N GLN A 38 13.18 13.41 0.72
CA GLN A 38 14.61 13.75 0.84
C GLN A 38 15.37 12.88 1.87
N ASN A 39 14.66 12.16 2.74
CA ASN A 39 15.28 11.27 3.72
C ASN A 39 15.64 9.90 3.09
N SER A 40 15.00 9.55 1.98
CA SER A 40 15.18 8.26 1.31
C SER A 40 16.19 8.35 0.16
N LYS A 41 16.93 7.25 -0.07
CA LYS A 41 17.73 7.09 -1.30
C LYS A 41 16.84 6.95 -2.54
N ILE A 42 15.64 6.39 -2.37
CA ILE A 42 14.58 6.43 -3.40
C ILE A 42 13.91 7.79 -3.26
N ARG A 43 14.45 8.77 -3.97
CA ARG A 43 14.07 10.17 -3.85
C ARG A 43 12.63 10.43 -4.30
N ILE A 44 12.21 9.79 -5.39
CA ILE A 44 10.84 9.91 -5.90
C ILE A 44 10.28 8.51 -6.19
N ARG A 45 9.06 8.26 -5.70
CA ARG A 45 8.26 7.09 -6.07
C ARG A 45 7.15 7.54 -7.00
N MET A 46 7.23 7.11 -8.26
CA MET A 46 6.28 7.48 -9.29
C MET A 46 4.90 6.88 -9.02
N MET A 47 3.87 7.71 -9.05
CA MET A 47 2.46 7.33 -8.95
C MET A 47 1.81 7.16 -10.33
N THR A 48 2.15 8.03 -11.26
CA THR A 48 1.66 7.97 -12.64
C THR A 48 2.75 8.41 -13.62
N ARG A 49 2.67 7.91 -14.86
CA ARG A 49 3.49 8.37 -15.98
C ARG A 49 2.78 9.43 -16.83
N HIS A 50 1.56 9.78 -16.48
CA HIS A 50 0.77 10.81 -17.14
C HIS A 50 0.89 12.11 -16.35
N ALA A 51 1.57 13.09 -16.92
CA ALA A 51 1.88 14.35 -16.23
C ALA A 51 0.64 15.24 -16.00
N ASP A 52 -0.38 15.08 -16.80
CA ASP A 52 -1.67 15.75 -16.72
C ASP A 52 -2.66 15.09 -15.75
N GLN A 53 -2.33 13.89 -15.25
CA GLN A 53 -3.20 13.17 -14.32
C GLN A 53 -3.02 13.67 -12.89
N ASP A 54 -4.11 14.06 -12.24
CA ASP A 54 -4.10 14.40 -10.83
C ASP A 54 -4.13 13.14 -9.94
N ILE A 55 -3.46 13.25 -8.79
CA ILE A 55 -3.45 12.20 -7.76
C ILE A 55 -4.53 12.57 -6.74
N ASP A 56 -5.76 12.36 -7.13
CA ASP A 56 -6.96 12.64 -6.34
C ASP A 56 -7.66 11.36 -5.86
N THR A 57 -8.81 11.50 -5.23
CA THR A 57 -9.60 10.38 -4.72
C THR A 57 -10.07 9.45 -5.83
N GLU A 58 -10.41 9.98 -7.01
CA GLU A 58 -10.85 9.18 -8.16
C GLU A 58 -9.68 8.33 -8.71
N PHE A 59 -8.50 8.93 -8.81
CA PHE A 59 -7.28 8.21 -9.17
C PHE A 59 -6.99 7.07 -8.18
N LEU A 60 -7.07 7.33 -6.88
CA LEU A 60 -6.82 6.31 -5.85
C LEU A 60 -7.88 5.19 -5.91
N ARG A 61 -9.16 5.55 -6.11
CA ARG A 61 -10.24 4.59 -6.30
C ARG A 61 -9.98 3.66 -7.49
N MET A 62 -9.60 4.23 -8.63
CA MET A 62 -9.25 3.46 -9.83
C MET A 62 -8.11 2.46 -9.55
N ARG A 63 -7.06 2.87 -8.81
CA ARG A 63 -5.94 1.99 -8.44
C ARG A 63 -6.41 0.83 -7.57
N VAL A 64 -7.20 1.11 -6.55
CA VAL A 64 -7.76 0.10 -5.64
C VAL A 64 -8.68 -0.87 -6.39
N GLN A 65 -9.55 -0.34 -7.24
CA GLN A 65 -10.46 -1.15 -8.07
C GLN A 65 -9.69 -2.08 -9.01
N ASN A 66 -8.63 -1.58 -9.66
CA ASN A 66 -7.80 -2.38 -10.55
C ASN A 66 -7.06 -3.49 -9.77
N ALA A 67 -6.52 -3.18 -8.61
CA ALA A 67 -5.87 -4.15 -7.74
C ALA A 67 -6.86 -5.27 -7.35
N TRP A 68 -8.06 -4.90 -6.91
CA TRP A 68 -9.09 -5.86 -6.54
C TRP A 68 -9.56 -6.70 -7.73
N ASN A 69 -9.84 -6.10 -8.88
CA ASN A 69 -10.23 -6.81 -10.10
C ASN A 69 -9.17 -7.84 -10.53
N TYR A 70 -7.89 -7.47 -10.41
CA TYR A 70 -6.80 -8.41 -10.70
C TYR A 70 -6.84 -9.62 -9.77
N ARG A 71 -7.04 -9.41 -8.46
CA ARG A 71 -7.12 -10.52 -7.48
C ARG A 71 -8.32 -11.42 -7.77
N LYS A 72 -9.49 -10.85 -8.06
CA LYS A 72 -10.68 -11.64 -8.45
C LYS A 72 -10.43 -12.55 -9.66
N ALA A 73 -9.56 -12.13 -10.57
CA ALA A 73 -9.27 -12.91 -11.77
C ALA A 73 -8.17 -13.97 -11.57
N THR A 74 -7.36 -13.88 -10.50
CA THR A 74 -6.12 -14.67 -10.42
C THR A 74 -5.96 -15.51 -9.17
N VAL A 75 -6.64 -15.20 -8.07
CA VAL A 75 -6.47 -15.89 -6.80
C VAL A 75 -7.80 -16.10 -6.07
N ASP A 76 -7.80 -16.97 -5.05
CA ASP A 76 -8.88 -17.03 -4.07
C ASP A 76 -8.87 -15.72 -3.25
N THR A 77 -10.01 -15.04 -3.23
CA THR A 77 -10.15 -13.73 -2.59
C THR A 77 -10.68 -13.80 -1.16
N SER A 78 -10.93 -14.99 -0.60
CA SER A 78 -11.26 -15.13 0.81
C SER A 78 -10.14 -14.60 1.70
N SER A 79 -8.90 -15.00 1.39
CA SER A 79 -7.69 -14.48 2.05
C SER A 79 -6.59 -14.27 1.02
N CYS A 80 -6.22 -13.02 0.77
CA CYS A 80 -5.23 -12.69 -0.25
C CYS A 80 -4.57 -11.34 0.00
N ARG A 81 -3.41 -11.12 -0.63
CA ARG A 81 -2.82 -9.78 -0.74
C ARG A 81 -3.57 -8.96 -1.77
N VAL A 82 -4.38 -8.00 -1.32
CA VAL A 82 -5.20 -7.15 -2.20
C VAL A 82 -4.36 -6.07 -2.87
N VAL A 83 -3.48 -5.41 -2.11
CA VAL A 83 -2.56 -4.39 -2.64
C VAL A 83 -1.12 -4.81 -2.39
N PHE A 84 -0.30 -4.75 -3.43
CA PHE A 84 1.13 -5.09 -3.36
C PHE A 84 2.01 -4.00 -3.96
N GLY A 85 2.07 -2.88 -3.29
CA GLY A 85 3.04 -1.81 -3.54
C GLY A 85 3.09 -1.36 -5.00
N GLU A 86 4.29 -1.39 -5.54
CA GLU A 86 4.58 -0.98 -6.90
C GLU A 86 3.90 -1.83 -7.98
N ALA A 87 3.59 -3.10 -7.68
CA ALA A 87 2.89 -3.98 -8.62
C ALA A 87 1.46 -3.50 -8.90
N ASP A 88 0.82 -2.87 -7.92
CA ASP A 88 -0.52 -2.31 -8.04
C ASP A 88 -0.49 -0.77 -8.20
N PHE A 89 0.70 -0.19 -8.46
CA PHE A 89 0.90 1.25 -8.63
C PHE A 89 0.50 2.09 -7.40
N LEU A 90 0.60 1.50 -6.21
CA LEU A 90 0.44 2.14 -4.90
C LEU A 90 1.74 1.95 -4.10
N PRO A 91 2.84 2.62 -4.49
CA PRO A 91 4.19 2.32 -4.04
C PRO A 91 4.35 2.43 -2.53
N GLY A 92 4.88 1.35 -1.93
CA GLY A 92 5.13 1.27 -0.50
C GLY A 92 3.89 0.98 0.35
N LEU A 93 2.75 0.61 -0.25
CA LEU A 93 1.55 0.19 0.46
C LEU A 93 1.29 -1.30 0.22
N VAL A 94 1.11 -2.05 1.28
CA VAL A 94 0.66 -3.44 1.25
C VAL A 94 -0.63 -3.55 2.03
N ILE A 95 -1.63 -4.23 1.46
CA ILE A 95 -2.87 -4.54 2.16
C ILE A 95 -3.20 -6.00 1.93
N ASP A 96 -3.22 -6.75 3.02
CA ASP A 96 -3.62 -8.14 3.07
C ASP A 96 -5.05 -8.25 3.61
N LYS A 97 -5.87 -9.08 2.99
CA LYS A 97 -7.23 -9.41 3.42
C LYS A 97 -7.24 -10.82 3.99
N TYR A 98 -7.78 -10.97 5.17
CA TYR A 98 -8.04 -12.24 5.85
C TYR A 98 -9.53 -12.28 6.14
N GLU A 99 -10.29 -13.02 5.32
CA GLU A 99 -11.75 -13.09 5.37
C GLU A 99 -12.37 -11.66 5.39
N ASP A 100 -12.84 -11.20 6.53
CA ASP A 100 -13.48 -9.91 6.75
C ASP A 100 -12.57 -8.87 7.46
N VAL A 101 -11.26 -9.12 7.53
CA VAL A 101 -10.26 -8.24 8.15
C VAL A 101 -9.23 -7.78 7.14
N LEU A 102 -8.85 -6.51 7.21
CA LEU A 102 -7.72 -5.97 6.44
C LEU A 102 -6.53 -5.72 7.36
N VAL A 103 -5.33 -6.05 6.88
CA VAL A 103 -4.06 -5.71 7.52
C VAL A 103 -3.28 -4.80 6.58
N VAL A 104 -2.89 -3.63 7.07
CA VAL A 104 -2.27 -2.57 6.28
C VAL A 104 -0.84 -2.37 6.72
N GLU A 105 0.09 -2.34 5.78
CA GLU A 105 1.47 -1.93 5.98
C GLU A 105 1.81 -0.78 5.04
N CYS A 106 2.20 0.37 5.59
CA CYS A 106 2.64 1.53 4.83
C CYS A 106 4.14 1.77 5.07
N LEU A 107 4.94 1.68 4.01
CA LEU A 107 6.40 1.77 4.08
C LEU A 107 6.96 3.08 3.51
N ALA A 108 6.16 3.85 2.77
CA ALA A 108 6.61 5.06 2.09
C ALA A 108 5.94 6.31 2.64
N LEU A 109 6.74 7.36 2.90
CA LEU A 109 6.27 8.61 3.50
C LEU A 109 5.15 9.27 2.70
N GLY A 110 5.28 9.36 1.38
CA GLY A 110 4.24 9.96 0.56
C GLY A 110 2.93 9.19 0.54
N MET A 111 2.98 7.87 0.75
CA MET A 111 1.78 7.02 0.82
C MET A 111 1.05 7.15 2.16
N GLU A 112 1.75 7.52 3.23
CA GLU A 112 1.17 7.68 4.57
C GLU A 112 -0.03 8.64 4.57
N GLN A 113 0.04 9.72 3.79
CA GLN A 113 -1.06 10.70 3.68
C GLN A 113 -2.31 10.16 2.98
N PHE A 114 -2.17 9.15 2.13
CA PHE A 114 -3.27 8.53 1.37
C PHE A 114 -3.82 7.26 2.03
N LYS A 115 -3.13 6.72 3.02
CA LYS A 115 -3.41 5.42 3.63
C LYS A 115 -4.87 5.27 4.06
N GLU A 116 -5.38 6.20 4.86
CA GLU A 116 -6.77 6.12 5.37
C GLU A 116 -7.79 6.26 4.24
N THR A 117 -7.56 7.16 3.29
CA THR A 117 -8.41 7.30 2.10
C THR A 117 -8.44 6.01 1.29
N ILE A 118 -7.28 5.38 1.06
CA ILE A 118 -7.18 4.11 0.31
C ILE A 118 -7.92 2.99 1.05
N VAL A 119 -7.78 2.91 2.38
CA VAL A 119 -8.49 1.92 3.20
C VAL A 119 -10.01 2.12 3.09
N SER A 120 -10.50 3.36 3.16
CA SER A 120 -11.93 3.67 2.99
C SER A 120 -12.42 3.26 1.61
N LEU A 121 -11.71 3.64 0.56
CA LEU A 121 -12.03 3.29 -0.83
C LEU A 121 -12.01 1.77 -1.06
N LEU A 122 -11.07 1.06 -0.45
CA LEU A 122 -11.03 -0.40 -0.55
C LEU A 122 -12.24 -1.04 0.12
N LYS A 123 -12.66 -0.56 1.30
CA LYS A 123 -13.88 -1.04 1.95
C LYS A 123 -15.12 -0.81 1.09
N GLU A 124 -15.22 0.34 0.42
CA GLU A 124 -16.31 0.63 -0.53
C GLU A 124 -16.29 -0.35 -1.71
N VAL A 125 -15.14 -0.52 -2.35
CA VAL A 125 -14.95 -1.43 -3.50
C VAL A 125 -15.29 -2.88 -3.13
N LEU A 126 -14.88 -3.34 -1.95
CA LEU A 126 -15.22 -4.68 -1.45
C LEU A 126 -16.72 -4.81 -1.15
N SER A 127 -17.34 -3.76 -0.62
CA SER A 127 -18.78 -3.72 -0.33
C SER A 127 -19.64 -3.82 -1.60
N GLU A 128 -19.19 -3.29 -2.74
CA GLU A 128 -19.85 -3.43 -4.04
C GLU A 128 -19.93 -4.90 -4.50
N ASP A 129 -18.99 -5.73 -4.08
CA ASP A 129 -18.98 -7.18 -4.30
C ASP A 129 -19.62 -7.98 -3.13
N GLY A 130 -20.31 -7.29 -2.21
CA GLY A 130 -21.00 -7.90 -1.08
C GLY A 130 -20.09 -8.32 0.08
N ILE A 131 -18.83 -7.85 0.10
CA ILE A 131 -17.86 -8.18 1.15
C ILE A 131 -17.86 -7.06 2.18
N SER A 132 -18.25 -7.40 3.42
CA SER A 132 -18.23 -6.48 4.56
C SER A 132 -16.94 -6.68 5.36
N ILE A 133 -16.18 -5.61 5.57
CA ILE A 133 -14.96 -5.62 6.38
C ILE A 133 -15.30 -5.19 7.81
N ARG A 134 -15.13 -6.10 8.78
CA ARG A 134 -15.39 -5.84 10.21
C ARG A 134 -14.29 -5.02 10.87
N GLY A 135 -13.06 -5.09 10.37
CA GLY A 135 -11.96 -4.37 11.00
C GLY A 135 -10.73 -4.19 10.13
N VAL A 136 -9.91 -3.20 10.51
CA VAL A 136 -8.65 -2.90 9.86
C VAL A 136 -7.55 -2.73 10.91
N TYR A 137 -6.43 -3.42 10.75
CA TYR A 137 -5.28 -3.31 11.63
C TYR A 137 -4.05 -2.84 10.86
N GLU A 138 -3.34 -1.85 11.39
CA GLU A 138 -2.08 -1.39 10.82
C GLU A 138 -0.90 -2.11 11.44
N ARG A 139 0.00 -2.61 10.59
CA ARG A 139 1.28 -3.22 10.96
C ARG A 139 2.44 -2.56 10.23
N SER A 140 2.56 -1.25 10.39
CA SER A 140 3.63 -0.43 9.81
C SER A 140 4.83 -0.36 10.76
N ASP A 141 5.37 -1.52 11.17
CA ASP A 141 6.46 -1.61 12.16
C ASP A 141 7.80 -2.12 11.59
N ALA A 142 7.90 -2.25 10.25
CA ALA A 142 9.11 -2.64 9.56
C ALA A 142 10.25 -1.61 9.74
N ASN A 143 11.50 -2.10 9.74
CA ASN A 143 12.68 -1.24 9.90
C ASN A 143 12.91 -0.29 8.72
N GLU A 144 12.37 -0.62 7.56
CA GLU A 144 12.42 0.16 6.33
C GLU A 144 11.79 1.55 6.50
N ARG A 145 10.78 1.68 7.34
CA ARG A 145 10.12 2.96 7.65
C ARG A 145 11.10 4.01 8.20
N LYS A 146 12.11 3.59 8.97
CA LYS A 146 13.14 4.52 9.48
C LYS A 146 13.94 5.19 8.36
N LYS A 147 14.18 4.46 7.25
CA LYS A 147 14.88 5.00 6.07
C LYS A 147 14.04 6.04 5.32
N GLU A 148 12.72 5.95 5.46
CA GLU A 148 11.76 6.91 4.92
C GLU A 148 11.49 8.10 5.86
N GLY A 149 12.06 8.10 7.07
CA GLY A 149 11.79 9.11 8.10
C GLY A 149 10.50 8.91 8.86
N LEU A 150 9.93 7.70 8.80
CA LEU A 150 8.68 7.34 9.46
C LEU A 150 8.92 6.60 10.78
N ALA A 151 8.08 6.88 11.77
CA ALA A 151 8.01 6.09 12.99
C ALA A 151 7.34 4.73 12.72
N LYS A 152 7.64 3.73 13.57
CA LYS A 152 6.89 2.48 13.59
C LYS A 152 5.49 2.72 14.15
N VAL A 153 4.50 2.13 13.50
CA VAL A 153 3.09 2.23 13.90
C VAL A 153 2.48 0.83 13.91
N LYS A 154 1.72 0.54 14.97
CA LYS A 154 0.83 -0.62 15.09
C LYS A 154 -0.45 -0.16 15.76
N GLY A 155 -1.60 -0.62 15.30
CA GLY A 155 -2.87 -0.30 15.92
C GLY A 155 -4.08 -0.52 15.01
N PHE A 156 -5.24 -0.32 15.59
CA PHE A 156 -6.49 -0.36 14.84
C PHE A 156 -6.66 0.91 14.00
N ILE A 157 -7.15 0.76 12.79
CA ILE A 157 -7.65 1.88 11.98
C ILE A 157 -9.18 1.85 12.11
N GLY A 158 -9.72 2.75 12.94
CA GLY A 158 -11.13 2.77 13.34
C GLY A 158 -11.38 2.01 14.65
N GLU A 159 -12.47 1.26 14.71
CA GLU A 159 -12.89 0.53 15.91
C GLU A 159 -12.04 -0.73 16.16
N GLU A 160 -11.89 -1.09 17.43
CA GLU A 160 -11.25 -2.34 17.85
C GLU A 160 -12.15 -3.54 17.51
N PHE A 161 -11.52 -4.66 17.16
CA PHE A 161 -12.21 -5.90 16.82
C PHE A 161 -11.42 -7.12 17.32
N ASP A 162 -12.04 -8.31 17.28
CA ASP A 162 -11.33 -9.57 17.57
C ASP A 162 -10.31 -9.85 16.45
N THR A 163 -9.04 -9.88 16.82
CA THR A 163 -7.90 -9.99 15.92
C THR A 163 -7.59 -11.42 15.48
N ASN A 164 -8.28 -12.40 16.04
CA ASN A 164 -8.19 -13.77 15.60
C ASN A 164 -9.15 -14.01 14.42
N VAL A 165 -8.61 -14.46 13.31
CA VAL A 165 -9.38 -14.71 12.07
C VAL A 165 -9.18 -16.14 11.66
N GLU A 166 -10.26 -16.89 11.50
CA GLU A 166 -10.22 -18.20 10.89
C GLU A 166 -10.17 -18.04 9.36
N ILE A 167 -9.17 -18.64 8.73
CA ILE A 167 -9.02 -18.68 7.28
C ILE A 167 -9.00 -20.14 6.81
N VAL A 168 -9.38 -20.35 5.56
CA VAL A 168 -9.32 -21.67 4.93
C VAL A 168 -8.39 -21.60 3.72
N GLU A 169 -7.34 -22.41 3.72
CA GLU A 169 -6.44 -22.54 2.58
C GLU A 169 -6.31 -24.02 2.19
N ASN A 170 -6.65 -24.35 0.95
CA ASN A 170 -6.65 -25.73 0.42
C ASN A 170 -7.47 -26.72 1.28
N GLY A 171 -8.56 -26.26 1.88
CA GLY A 171 -9.42 -27.06 2.75
C GLY A 171 -8.89 -27.26 4.17
N VAL A 172 -7.77 -26.62 4.54
CA VAL A 172 -7.23 -26.62 5.90
C VAL A 172 -7.60 -25.32 6.59
N HIS A 173 -8.09 -25.43 7.81
CA HIS A 173 -8.48 -24.30 8.65
C HIS A 173 -7.28 -23.82 9.47
N TYR A 174 -7.01 -22.52 9.41
CA TYR A 174 -5.97 -21.85 10.19
C TYR A 174 -6.57 -20.72 11.03
N MET A 175 -6.10 -20.57 12.26
CA MET A 175 -6.37 -19.38 13.06
C MET A 175 -5.21 -18.40 12.90
N VAL A 176 -5.49 -17.22 12.36
CA VAL A 176 -4.52 -16.16 12.15
C VAL A 176 -4.72 -15.07 13.19
N ASP A 177 -3.70 -14.79 14.00
CA ASP A 177 -3.65 -13.59 14.85
C ASP A 177 -3.03 -12.45 14.03
N VAL A 178 -3.85 -11.51 13.60
CA VAL A 178 -3.38 -10.40 12.73
C VAL A 178 -2.50 -9.39 13.45
N VAL A 179 -2.49 -9.40 14.79
CA VAL A 179 -1.64 -8.51 15.61
C VAL A 179 -0.26 -9.12 15.84
N ASN A 180 -0.20 -10.38 16.26
CA ASN A 180 1.03 -11.05 16.70
C ASN A 180 1.56 -12.03 15.67
N GLY A 181 0.73 -12.52 14.75
CA GLY A 181 1.15 -13.41 13.67
C GLY A 181 2.13 -12.74 12.71
N CYS A 182 3.09 -13.51 12.20
CA CYS A 182 3.99 -13.07 11.14
C CYS A 182 3.38 -13.44 9.79
N LEU A 183 2.71 -12.51 9.15
CA LEU A 183 1.91 -12.75 7.93
C LEU A 183 2.77 -13.05 6.69
N LEU A 184 4.04 -12.67 6.70
CA LEU A 184 4.97 -12.85 5.56
C LEU A 184 5.92 -14.05 5.71
N TYR A 185 6.07 -14.63 6.93
CA TYR A 185 7.14 -15.58 7.21
C TYR A 185 6.71 -16.85 7.95
N THR A 186 5.42 -17.08 8.16
CA THR A 186 4.94 -18.22 8.94
C THR A 186 4.22 -19.30 8.17
N SER A 187 4.36 -19.33 6.86
CA SER A 187 4.19 -20.63 6.19
C SER A 187 5.51 -21.39 6.39
N PRO A 188 5.59 -22.45 7.20
CA PRO A 188 6.81 -23.26 7.29
C PRO A 188 7.12 -23.72 5.88
N SER A 189 8.31 -23.36 5.40
CA SER A 189 8.80 -23.88 4.12
C SER A 189 8.89 -25.40 4.26
N PRO A 190 8.45 -26.20 3.30
CA PRO A 190 8.66 -27.65 3.32
C PRO A 190 10.14 -28.07 3.33
N ARG A 191 11.05 -27.10 3.45
CA ARG A 191 12.51 -27.28 3.45
C ARG A 191 13.18 -26.93 4.79
N ASP A 192 12.41 -26.54 5.82
CA ASP A 192 12.93 -26.29 7.16
C ASP A 192 12.79 -27.54 8.06
#